data_4ae372aec4d9750de8cc376ffadb59d6
#
_entry.id   4ae372aec4d9750de8cc376ffadb59d6
#
_cell.length_a   1.000
_cell.length_b   1.000
_cell.length_c   1.000
_cell.angle_alpha   90.00
_cell.angle_beta   90.00
_cell.angle_gamma   90.00
#
_symmetry.space_group_name_H-M   'P 1'
#
loop_
_entity.id
_entity.type
_entity.pdbx_description
1 polymer ?
#
loop_
_entity_poly.entity_id
_entity_poly.type
_entity_poly.pdbx_seq_one_letter_code
_entity_poly.pdbx_strand_id
1 'polypeptide(L)'
;MNHAPLRILTVAAALVLSVSLLTGAAVPVRSLPAASGEETALSGPSLQDPDTLARAVACQALSYYRPELLDRYLAYGALWPELSPEDVVTRVNIGLDGTFYGDVSQAEEPESLSVLVNKYHPLPDGYVPRLHSLPARYAPSGGSLAPAAAAAFMRMADAAREDGITLYSVSAYRSYSYQDSLYRRYTAQDGVEADTYSARPGFSEHQTGLALDINTASRSAHFETTATYRWLIENCWRYGFILRYPEGREDITGFCFEPWHYRFVGRTLALQVRESGLTYDEFLARRAVDRPHTALCAGDMPLEAVPILLDGICWLPAQAVAAAFGRTAAISGDQLVLPAEEGSVVLTAGSLTGERDDRPFALSSLPFQWEGEFYLSLEDLCALLELTARREEGLISLV
;
A
#
# COMPACT_ATOMS: atom_id res chain seq x y z
N MET A 1 -22.27 -70.64 5.26
CA MET A 1 -21.92 -69.74 4.14
C MET A 1 -21.86 -68.34 4.72
N ASN A 2 -20.63 -67.86 4.98
CA ASN A 2 -20.39 -66.61 5.68
C ASN A 2 -20.27 -65.47 4.66
N HIS A 3 -21.15 -64.48 4.75
CA HIS A 3 -21.00 -63.22 4.05
C HIS A 3 -20.32 -62.21 5.00
N ALA A 4 -19.07 -61.86 4.70
CA ALA A 4 -18.38 -60.77 5.34
C ALA A 4 -18.77 -59.42 4.68
N PRO A 5 -18.97 -58.33 5.41
CA PRO A 5 -19.28 -57.05 4.82
C PRO A 5 -18.01 -56.37 4.30
N LEU A 6 -18.09 -55.87 3.08
CA LEU A 6 -17.05 -55.08 2.40
C LEU A 6 -16.88 -53.72 3.09
N ARG A 7 -15.75 -53.50 3.74
CA ARG A 7 -15.37 -52.20 4.30
C ARG A 7 -14.90 -51.31 3.14
N ILE A 8 -15.68 -50.28 2.84
CA ILE A 8 -15.26 -49.18 1.95
C ILE A 8 -14.22 -48.35 2.70
N LEU A 9 -12.95 -48.47 2.32
CA LEU A 9 -11.89 -47.55 2.74
C LEU A 9 -12.04 -46.28 1.94
N THR A 10 -12.48 -45.22 2.61
CA THR A 10 -12.41 -43.85 2.09
C THR A 10 -10.98 -43.40 2.17
N VAL A 11 -10.23 -43.48 1.07
CA VAL A 11 -8.89 -42.88 0.95
C VAL A 11 -9.07 -41.40 0.74
N ALA A 12 -8.88 -40.63 1.79
CA ALA A 12 -8.69 -39.21 1.69
C ALA A 12 -7.30 -38.96 1.02
N ALA A 13 -7.32 -38.63 -0.26
CA ALA A 13 -6.11 -38.24 -0.98
C ALA A 13 -5.64 -36.88 -0.44
N ALA A 14 -4.65 -36.91 0.46
CA ALA A 14 -3.88 -35.74 0.82
C ALA A 14 -3.00 -35.35 -0.39
N LEU A 15 -3.26 -34.18 -0.95
CA LEU A 15 -2.41 -33.59 -1.97
C LEU A 15 -1.11 -33.16 -1.30
N VAL A 16 -0.06 -33.96 -1.40
CA VAL A 16 1.31 -33.54 -1.11
C VAL A 16 1.78 -32.76 -2.33
N LEU A 17 1.74 -31.42 -2.24
CA LEU A 17 2.46 -30.55 -3.15
C LEU A 17 3.95 -30.68 -2.81
N SER A 18 4.68 -31.50 -3.58
CA SER A 18 6.13 -31.47 -3.60
C SER A 18 6.54 -30.17 -4.33
N VAL A 19 6.93 -29.16 -3.57
CA VAL A 19 7.58 -27.96 -4.10
C VAL A 19 8.96 -28.40 -4.60
N SER A 20 9.12 -28.57 -5.91
CA SER A 20 10.42 -28.70 -6.53
C SER A 20 11.11 -27.36 -6.47
N LEU A 21 12.18 -27.26 -5.68
CA LEU A 21 13.09 -26.14 -5.62
C LEU A 21 13.69 -25.89 -7.03
N LEU A 22 13.09 -24.97 -7.78
CA LEU A 22 13.79 -24.28 -8.84
C LEU A 22 14.62 -23.19 -8.16
N THR A 23 15.95 -23.31 -8.27
CA THR A 23 16.91 -22.32 -7.84
C THR A 23 16.83 -21.07 -8.72
N GLY A 24 15.79 -20.30 -8.55
CA GLY A 24 15.76 -18.88 -8.86
C GLY A 24 16.44 -18.18 -7.68
N ALA A 25 17.43 -17.34 -7.95
CA ALA A 25 18.11 -16.59 -6.91
C ALA A 25 17.06 -15.82 -6.09
N ALA A 26 16.80 -16.29 -4.88
CA ALA A 26 15.97 -15.59 -3.92
C ALA A 26 16.61 -14.23 -3.68
N VAL A 27 15.91 -13.17 -4.04
CA VAL A 27 16.24 -11.84 -3.51
C VAL A 27 16.05 -11.96 -2.00
N PRO A 28 17.08 -11.76 -1.18
CA PRO A 28 16.96 -11.95 0.25
C PRO A 28 15.91 -10.95 0.75
N VAL A 29 14.83 -11.44 1.34
CA VAL A 29 14.00 -10.64 2.25
C VAL A 29 14.95 -10.25 3.38
N ARG A 30 15.55 -9.07 3.27
CA ARG A 30 16.36 -8.52 4.34
C ARG A 30 15.39 -8.17 5.47
N SER A 31 15.25 -9.10 6.42
CA SER A 31 14.69 -8.80 7.72
C SER A 31 15.43 -7.59 8.28
N LEU A 32 14.66 -6.65 8.86
CA LEU A 32 15.25 -5.59 9.68
C LEU A 32 16.28 -6.21 10.61
N PRO A 33 17.48 -5.63 10.76
CA PRO A 33 18.45 -6.14 11.69
C PRO A 33 17.81 -6.19 13.08
N ALA A 34 17.82 -7.37 13.70
CA ALA A 34 17.40 -7.50 15.07
C ALA A 34 18.22 -6.50 15.91
N ALA A 35 17.53 -5.69 16.71
CA ALA A 35 18.15 -4.74 17.61
C ALA A 35 19.11 -5.49 18.53
N SER A 36 20.38 -5.58 18.15
CA SER A 36 21.47 -5.94 19.07
C SER A 36 21.68 -4.73 19.97
N GLY A 37 21.41 -4.91 21.26
CA GLY A 37 21.50 -3.89 22.28
C GLY A 37 22.87 -3.22 22.35
N GLU A 38 22.98 -2.11 21.67
CA GLU A 38 23.79 -0.96 22.01
C GLU A 38 22.98 0.24 21.55
N GLU A 39 22.34 0.91 22.49
CA GLU A 39 21.69 2.21 22.36
C GLU A 39 22.74 3.28 22.05
N THR A 40 23.31 3.31 20.85
CA THR A 40 23.71 4.54 20.24
C THR A 40 22.41 5.15 19.72
N ALA A 41 21.92 6.16 20.42
CA ALA A 41 20.85 7.02 19.94
C ALA A 41 21.30 7.62 18.61
N LEU A 42 21.04 6.94 17.51
CA LEU A 42 21.04 7.53 16.18
C LEU A 42 19.91 8.57 16.25
N SER A 43 20.27 9.84 16.29
CA SER A 43 19.31 10.92 16.08
C SER A 43 18.53 10.58 14.82
N GLY A 44 17.21 10.45 14.94
CA GLY A 44 16.35 10.16 13.79
C GLY A 44 16.58 11.18 12.67
N PRO A 45 16.13 10.89 11.43
CA PRO A 45 16.27 11.80 10.31
C PRO A 45 15.71 13.17 10.71
N SER A 46 16.54 14.22 10.56
CA SER A 46 16.20 15.57 10.98
C SER A 46 15.66 16.38 9.80
N LEU A 47 14.52 17.04 9.99
CA LEU A 47 13.98 18.01 9.02
C LEU A 47 14.85 19.27 8.86
N GLN A 48 15.95 19.36 9.60
CA GLN A 48 17.01 20.36 9.38
C GLN A 48 18.02 19.95 8.30
N ASP A 49 17.94 18.68 7.83
CA ASP A 49 18.70 18.22 6.68
C ASP A 49 17.89 18.47 5.40
N PRO A 50 18.43 19.16 4.38
CA PRO A 50 17.69 19.52 3.18
C PRO A 50 17.14 18.32 2.39
N ASP A 51 17.87 17.22 2.34
CA ASP A 51 17.44 16.02 1.61
C ASP A 51 16.28 15.32 2.34
N THR A 52 16.34 15.29 3.67
CA THR A 52 15.25 14.77 4.51
C THR A 52 14.01 15.65 4.37
N LEU A 53 14.16 16.96 4.39
CA LEU A 53 13.06 17.90 4.22
C LEU A 53 12.43 17.77 2.82
N ALA A 54 13.23 17.70 1.75
CA ALA A 54 12.72 17.50 0.40
C ALA A 54 11.94 16.19 0.26
N ARG A 55 12.42 15.12 0.88
CA ARG A 55 11.70 13.83 0.92
C ARG A 55 10.38 13.94 1.67
N ALA A 56 10.36 14.61 2.83
CA ALA A 56 9.14 14.82 3.61
C ALA A 56 8.07 15.56 2.79
N VAL A 57 8.48 16.60 2.08
CA VAL A 57 7.60 17.38 1.18
C VAL A 57 7.05 16.52 0.06
N ALA A 58 7.91 15.75 -0.62
CA ALA A 58 7.50 14.85 -1.69
C ALA A 58 6.50 13.77 -1.19
N CYS A 59 6.71 13.22 0.01
CA CYS A 59 5.75 12.32 0.64
C CYS A 59 4.41 13.02 0.90
N GLN A 60 4.43 14.24 1.44
CA GLN A 60 3.21 14.98 1.77
C GLN A 60 2.38 15.38 0.54
N ALA A 61 3.00 15.55 -0.62
CA ALA A 61 2.32 15.86 -1.86
C ALA A 61 1.39 14.73 -2.34
N LEU A 62 1.62 13.49 -1.89
CA LEU A 62 0.81 12.34 -2.27
C LEU A 62 -0.57 12.39 -1.62
N SER A 63 -1.63 12.13 -2.41
CA SER A 63 -3.01 12.14 -1.92
C SER A 63 -3.30 11.10 -0.84
N TYR A 64 -2.47 10.07 -0.73
CA TYR A 64 -2.55 8.98 0.24
C TYR A 64 -1.52 9.07 1.38
N TYR A 65 -0.81 10.18 1.51
CA TYR A 65 0.05 10.49 2.64
C TYR A 65 -0.77 10.62 3.93
N ARG A 66 -0.26 10.09 5.03
CA ARG A 66 -0.85 10.14 6.36
C ARG A 66 0.08 10.91 7.30
N PRO A 67 -0.31 12.12 7.76
CA PRO A 67 0.56 12.97 8.58
C PRO A 67 1.09 12.29 9.84
N GLU A 68 0.28 11.44 10.47
CA GLU A 68 0.64 10.69 11.68
C GLU A 68 1.73 9.63 11.46
N LEU A 69 2.08 9.32 10.20
CA LEU A 69 3.12 8.36 9.85
C LEU A 69 4.41 9.03 9.35
N LEU A 70 4.54 10.36 9.45
CA LEU A 70 5.70 11.09 8.91
C LEU A 70 7.04 10.52 9.38
N ASP A 71 7.21 10.31 10.70
CA ASP A 71 8.45 9.78 11.25
C ASP A 71 8.80 8.39 10.69
N ARG A 72 7.79 7.56 10.45
CA ARG A 72 7.95 6.23 9.85
C ARG A 72 8.37 6.34 8.39
N TYR A 73 7.79 7.26 7.62
CA TYR A 73 8.21 7.50 6.23
C TYR A 73 9.66 7.94 6.15
N LEU A 74 10.07 8.87 7.01
CA LEU A 74 11.44 9.37 7.04
C LEU A 74 12.42 8.29 7.46
N ALA A 75 12.11 7.53 8.51
CA ALA A 75 12.93 6.42 8.98
C ALA A 75 13.08 5.34 7.91
N TYR A 76 11.96 4.92 7.28
CA TYR A 76 11.97 3.91 6.23
C TYR A 76 12.73 4.38 4.99
N GLY A 77 12.51 5.64 4.56
CA GLY A 77 13.22 6.23 3.43
C GLY A 77 14.71 6.43 3.66
N ALA A 78 15.14 6.64 4.91
CA ALA A 78 16.57 6.68 5.26
C ALA A 78 17.23 5.29 5.19
N LEU A 79 16.50 4.22 5.50
CA LEU A 79 16.99 2.84 5.35
C LEU A 79 17.04 2.38 3.88
N TRP A 80 16.16 2.93 3.03
CA TRP A 80 16.01 2.58 1.62
C TRP A 80 16.05 3.84 0.74
N PRO A 81 17.23 4.49 0.62
CA PRO A 81 17.35 5.78 -0.08
C PRO A 81 17.03 5.70 -1.59
N GLU A 82 17.09 4.50 -2.18
CA GLU A 82 16.76 4.23 -3.57
C GLU A 82 15.26 4.19 -3.86
N LEU A 83 14.41 4.08 -2.83
CA LEU A 83 12.96 4.08 -3.03
C LEU A 83 12.43 5.48 -3.31
N SER A 84 11.49 5.56 -4.23
CA SER A 84 10.74 6.78 -4.48
C SER A 84 9.86 7.17 -3.28
N PRO A 85 9.49 8.45 -3.11
CA PRO A 85 8.51 8.86 -2.09
C PRO A 85 7.20 8.09 -2.16
N GLU A 86 6.71 7.79 -3.37
CA GLU A 86 5.52 6.98 -3.60
C GLU A 86 5.67 5.58 -3.04
N ASP A 87 6.81 4.93 -3.25
CA ASP A 87 7.06 3.59 -2.75
C ASP A 87 7.25 3.59 -1.24
N VAL A 88 7.95 4.58 -0.69
CA VAL A 88 8.10 4.75 0.76
C VAL A 88 6.74 4.88 1.43
N VAL A 89 5.90 5.82 0.97
CA VAL A 89 4.56 6.05 1.54
C VAL A 89 3.68 4.81 1.37
N THR A 90 3.72 4.17 0.21
CA THR A 90 2.94 2.95 -0.04
C THR A 90 3.34 1.83 0.91
N ARG A 91 4.63 1.54 1.02
CA ARG A 91 5.16 0.45 1.85
C ARG A 91 4.88 0.67 3.34
N VAL A 92 5.07 1.88 3.83
CA VAL A 92 4.74 2.21 5.23
C VAL A 92 3.23 2.19 5.49
N ASN A 93 2.39 2.63 4.54
CA ASN A 93 0.94 2.52 4.65
C ASN A 93 0.44 1.06 4.69
N ILE A 94 1.18 0.12 4.07
CA ILE A 94 0.93 -1.31 4.18
C ILE A 94 1.39 -1.85 5.54
N GLY A 95 2.42 -1.25 6.16
CA GLY A 95 3.06 -1.71 7.39
C GLY A 95 4.40 -2.44 7.16
N LEU A 96 4.99 -2.33 5.94
CA LEU A 96 6.23 -3.04 5.56
C LEU A 96 7.50 -2.47 6.23
N ASP A 97 7.39 -1.39 6.98
CA ASP A 97 8.42 -0.88 7.87
C ASP A 97 8.47 -1.64 9.21
N GLY A 98 7.46 -2.47 9.50
CA GLY A 98 7.40 -3.43 10.60
C GLY A 98 7.61 -4.87 10.14
N THR A 99 7.46 -5.81 11.07
CA THR A 99 7.52 -7.25 10.79
C THR A 99 6.12 -7.80 10.47
N PHE A 100 6.04 -8.77 9.58
CA PHE A 100 4.79 -9.50 9.35
C PHE A 100 4.26 -10.11 10.66
N TYR A 101 2.95 -9.95 10.90
CA TYR A 101 2.25 -10.35 12.12
C TYR A 101 2.70 -9.64 13.40
N GLY A 102 3.48 -8.55 13.30
CA GLY A 102 3.93 -7.73 14.42
C GLY A 102 2.84 -6.73 14.86
N ASP A 103 2.80 -5.59 14.21
CA ASP A 103 1.83 -4.53 14.52
C ASP A 103 0.53 -4.78 13.75
N VAL A 104 -0.35 -5.61 14.33
CA VAL A 104 -1.62 -5.98 13.71
C VAL A 104 -2.75 -5.06 14.17
N SER A 105 -3.59 -4.63 13.22
CA SER A 105 -4.87 -3.98 13.48
C SER A 105 -5.98 -4.79 12.83
N GLN A 106 -7.09 -4.96 13.57
CA GLN A 106 -8.22 -5.75 13.07
C GLN A 106 -8.75 -5.18 11.75
N ALA A 107 -9.09 -6.08 10.82
CA ALA A 107 -9.67 -5.70 9.54
C ALA A 107 -10.97 -4.90 9.75
N GLU A 108 -11.02 -3.72 9.16
CA GLU A 108 -12.21 -2.87 9.17
C GLU A 108 -13.28 -3.42 8.22
N GLU A 109 -14.55 -3.22 8.57
CA GLU A 109 -15.70 -3.61 7.75
C GLU A 109 -15.61 -5.04 7.18
N PRO A 110 -15.52 -6.08 8.00
CA PRO A 110 -15.27 -7.46 7.54
C PRO A 110 -16.33 -8.00 6.56
N GLU A 111 -17.50 -7.38 6.49
CA GLU A 111 -18.57 -7.68 5.54
C GLU A 111 -18.38 -6.99 4.18
N SER A 112 -17.47 -6.03 4.07
CA SER A 112 -17.21 -5.27 2.84
C SER A 112 -16.55 -6.16 1.78
N LEU A 113 -16.91 -5.96 0.51
CA LEU A 113 -16.20 -6.61 -0.60
C LEU A 113 -14.75 -6.14 -0.71
N SER A 114 -14.46 -4.96 -0.20
CA SER A 114 -13.12 -4.37 -0.21
C SER A 114 -12.33 -4.61 1.07
N VAL A 115 -12.82 -5.44 2.01
CA VAL A 115 -12.09 -5.74 3.25
C VAL A 115 -10.67 -6.23 2.93
N LEU A 116 -9.67 -5.63 3.59
CA LEU A 116 -8.29 -6.08 3.52
C LEU A 116 -8.04 -7.09 4.63
N VAL A 117 -7.72 -8.32 4.25
CA VAL A 117 -7.25 -9.36 5.16
C VAL A 117 -5.88 -9.80 4.68
N ASN A 118 -4.87 -9.54 5.48
CA ASN A 118 -3.47 -9.86 5.18
C ASN A 118 -2.70 -10.11 6.48
N LYS A 119 -1.38 -10.12 6.45
CA LYS A 119 -0.54 -10.38 7.63
C LYS A 119 -0.58 -9.30 8.71
N TYR A 120 -1.19 -8.14 8.45
CA TYR A 120 -1.37 -7.02 9.38
C TYR A 120 -2.82 -6.83 9.82
N HIS A 121 -3.78 -7.38 9.06
CA HIS A 121 -5.21 -7.13 9.26
C HIS A 121 -5.98 -8.46 9.41
N PRO A 122 -6.01 -9.04 10.62
CA PRO A 122 -6.82 -10.23 10.89
C PRO A 122 -8.30 -9.89 10.93
N LEU A 123 -9.13 -10.87 10.62
CA LEU A 123 -10.57 -10.81 10.83
C LEU A 123 -10.89 -10.77 12.34
N PRO A 124 -12.04 -10.18 12.72
CA PRO A 124 -12.51 -10.23 14.11
C PRO A 124 -12.64 -11.66 14.62
N ASP A 125 -12.39 -11.84 15.92
CA ASP A 125 -12.58 -13.13 16.59
C ASP A 125 -14.00 -13.66 16.37
N GLY A 126 -14.09 -14.92 15.93
CA GLY A 126 -15.38 -15.57 15.68
C GLY A 126 -16.10 -15.14 14.40
N TYR A 127 -15.46 -14.33 13.54
CA TYR A 127 -16.08 -13.91 12.27
C TYR A 127 -16.44 -15.09 11.38
N VAL A 128 -17.72 -15.17 10.99
CA VAL A 128 -18.26 -16.15 10.05
C VAL A 128 -19.16 -15.42 9.05
N PRO A 129 -18.84 -15.41 7.76
CA PRO A 129 -19.63 -14.74 6.75
C PRO A 129 -20.93 -15.53 6.44
N ARG A 130 -21.89 -14.85 5.84
CA ARG A 130 -22.98 -15.54 5.17
C ARG A 130 -22.43 -16.32 3.98
N LEU A 131 -22.82 -17.59 3.83
CA LEU A 131 -22.29 -18.50 2.82
C LEU A 131 -23.38 -19.04 1.88
N HIS A 132 -22.97 -19.29 0.63
CA HIS A 132 -23.75 -19.98 -0.40
C HIS A 132 -22.93 -21.16 -0.93
N SER A 133 -23.50 -22.35 -0.89
CA SER A 133 -22.85 -23.57 -1.37
C SER A 133 -22.77 -23.59 -2.91
N LEU A 134 -21.59 -23.91 -3.43
CA LEU A 134 -21.39 -24.06 -4.87
C LEU A 134 -21.89 -25.41 -5.35
N PRO A 135 -22.69 -25.47 -6.46
CA PRO A 135 -23.07 -26.73 -7.10
C PRO A 135 -21.84 -27.53 -7.54
N ALA A 136 -21.94 -28.86 -7.53
CA ALA A 136 -20.84 -29.78 -7.84
C ALA A 136 -20.20 -29.53 -9.23
N ARG A 137 -20.98 -29.03 -10.20
CA ARG A 137 -20.44 -28.67 -11.53
C ARG A 137 -19.40 -27.57 -11.52
N TYR A 138 -19.31 -26.75 -10.42
CA TYR A 138 -18.32 -25.69 -10.21
C TYR A 138 -17.31 -26.03 -9.12
N ALA A 139 -17.72 -26.86 -8.16
CA ALA A 139 -16.89 -27.29 -7.04
C ALA A 139 -17.10 -28.79 -6.79
N PRO A 140 -16.43 -29.68 -7.55
CA PRO A 140 -16.64 -31.13 -7.45
C PRO A 140 -16.37 -31.71 -6.06
N SER A 141 -15.47 -31.08 -5.29
CA SER A 141 -15.16 -31.49 -3.91
C SER A 141 -16.02 -30.78 -2.85
N GLY A 142 -17.03 -30.02 -3.29
CA GLY A 142 -17.80 -29.12 -2.43
C GLY A 142 -17.05 -27.78 -2.21
N GLY A 143 -17.75 -26.83 -1.59
CA GLY A 143 -17.23 -25.50 -1.26
C GLY A 143 -18.37 -24.51 -1.14
N SER A 144 -18.11 -23.43 -0.41
CA SER A 144 -19.05 -22.33 -0.24
C SER A 144 -18.31 -21.00 -0.34
N LEU A 145 -18.99 -19.98 -0.82
CA LEU A 145 -18.51 -18.61 -0.91
C LEU A 145 -19.57 -17.65 -0.36
N ALA A 146 -19.19 -16.42 -0.09
CA ALA A 146 -20.16 -15.35 0.13
C ALA A 146 -21.10 -15.24 -1.09
N PRO A 147 -22.40 -14.92 -0.92
CA PRO A 147 -23.39 -15.03 -2.01
C PRO A 147 -22.99 -14.24 -3.28
N ALA A 148 -22.42 -13.04 -3.13
CA ALA A 148 -21.98 -12.22 -4.25
C ALA A 148 -20.81 -12.87 -5.01
N ALA A 149 -19.81 -13.39 -4.29
CA ALA A 149 -18.66 -14.11 -4.85
C ALA A 149 -19.09 -15.42 -5.54
N ALA A 150 -20.00 -16.19 -4.91
CA ALA A 150 -20.54 -17.42 -5.49
C ALA A 150 -21.25 -17.15 -6.83
N ALA A 151 -22.14 -16.16 -6.87
CA ALA A 151 -22.84 -15.79 -8.09
C ALA A 151 -21.88 -15.29 -9.19
N ALA A 152 -20.85 -14.53 -8.82
CA ALA A 152 -19.83 -14.04 -9.74
C ALA A 152 -18.97 -15.19 -10.30
N PHE A 153 -18.53 -16.10 -9.43
CA PHE A 153 -17.73 -17.27 -9.85
C PHE A 153 -18.51 -18.19 -10.79
N MET A 154 -19.79 -18.48 -10.50
CA MET A 154 -20.62 -19.29 -11.38
C MET A 154 -20.74 -18.67 -12.78
N ARG A 155 -20.98 -17.34 -12.88
CA ARG A 155 -21.00 -16.64 -14.19
C ARG A 155 -19.66 -16.70 -14.89
N MET A 156 -18.55 -16.52 -14.17
CA MET A 156 -17.19 -16.63 -14.71
C MET A 156 -16.91 -18.02 -15.26
N ALA A 157 -17.27 -19.06 -14.50
CA ALA A 157 -17.09 -20.46 -14.90
C ALA A 157 -17.97 -20.86 -16.08
N ASP A 158 -19.19 -20.32 -16.20
CA ASP A 158 -20.06 -20.57 -17.34
C ASP A 158 -19.52 -19.90 -18.61
N ALA A 159 -19.04 -18.64 -18.53
CA ALA A 159 -18.42 -17.95 -19.65
C ALA A 159 -17.11 -18.63 -20.11
N ALA A 160 -16.27 -19.06 -19.18
CA ALA A 160 -15.07 -19.83 -19.51
C ALA A 160 -15.42 -21.13 -20.28
N ARG A 161 -16.53 -21.77 -19.89
CA ARG A 161 -16.97 -23.00 -20.56
C ARG A 161 -17.45 -22.76 -22.00
N GLU A 162 -18.04 -21.59 -22.28
CA GLU A 162 -18.37 -21.17 -23.65
C GLU A 162 -17.11 -21.04 -24.51
N ASP A 163 -15.98 -20.64 -23.90
CA ASP A 163 -14.66 -20.56 -24.53
C ASP A 163 -13.91 -21.91 -24.49
N GLY A 164 -14.53 -23.01 -24.10
CA GLY A 164 -13.93 -24.34 -24.01
C GLY A 164 -13.00 -24.55 -22.80
N ILE A 165 -13.02 -23.62 -21.84
CA ILE A 165 -12.19 -23.65 -20.62
C ILE A 165 -13.06 -24.09 -19.43
N THR A 166 -12.54 -24.99 -18.61
CA THR A 166 -13.24 -25.41 -17.38
C THR A 166 -12.55 -24.85 -16.14
N LEU A 167 -13.32 -24.13 -15.32
CA LEU A 167 -12.88 -23.62 -14.03
C LEU A 167 -13.52 -24.44 -12.92
N TYR A 168 -12.71 -24.96 -12.00
CA TYR A 168 -13.18 -25.61 -10.79
C TYR A 168 -12.64 -24.88 -9.55
N SER A 169 -13.53 -24.59 -8.60
CA SER A 169 -13.14 -24.28 -7.24
C SER A 169 -12.61 -25.54 -6.57
N VAL A 170 -11.34 -25.52 -6.17
CA VAL A 170 -10.69 -26.64 -5.45
C VAL A 170 -10.55 -26.38 -3.96
N SER A 171 -10.67 -25.11 -3.55
CA SER A 171 -10.79 -24.64 -2.19
C SER A 171 -11.61 -23.34 -2.20
N ALA A 172 -12.47 -23.15 -1.20
CA ALA A 172 -13.31 -21.96 -1.08
C ALA A 172 -13.28 -21.44 0.37
N TYR A 173 -14.41 -21.18 1.01
CA TYR A 173 -14.44 -20.79 2.41
C TYR A 173 -13.70 -21.79 3.29
N ARG A 174 -12.86 -21.27 4.19
CA ARG A 174 -12.18 -21.99 5.27
C ARG A 174 -12.51 -21.33 6.60
N SER A 175 -13.03 -22.08 7.56
CA SER A 175 -13.27 -21.56 8.89
C SER A 175 -11.94 -21.31 9.63
N TYR A 176 -11.96 -20.48 10.67
CA TYR A 176 -10.83 -20.27 11.56
C TYR A 176 -10.22 -21.60 12.04
N SER A 177 -11.05 -22.52 12.55
CA SER A 177 -10.59 -23.81 13.08
C SER A 177 -9.99 -24.72 11.99
N TYR A 178 -10.51 -24.67 10.77
CA TYR A 178 -9.91 -25.38 9.65
C TYR A 178 -8.54 -24.80 9.29
N GLN A 179 -8.44 -23.47 9.21
CA GLN A 179 -7.17 -22.79 8.94
C GLN A 179 -6.13 -23.03 10.03
N ASP A 180 -6.53 -23.05 11.32
CA ASP A 180 -5.64 -23.41 12.44
C ASP A 180 -5.05 -24.81 12.28
N SER A 181 -5.91 -25.79 11.98
CA SER A 181 -5.47 -27.17 11.76
C SER A 181 -4.55 -27.30 10.53
N LEU A 182 -4.83 -26.55 9.47
CA LEU A 182 -4.02 -26.50 8.26
C LEU A 182 -2.65 -25.87 8.52
N TYR A 183 -2.63 -24.71 9.15
CA TYR A 183 -1.41 -23.96 9.47
C TYR A 183 -0.50 -24.75 10.41
N ARG A 184 -1.03 -25.37 11.49
CA ARG A 184 -0.26 -26.24 12.38
C ARG A 184 0.38 -27.42 11.65
N ARG A 185 -0.29 -28.00 10.67
CA ARG A 185 0.28 -29.09 9.87
C ARG A 185 1.45 -28.58 9.03
N TYR A 186 1.31 -27.41 8.40
CA TYR A 186 2.39 -26.83 7.60
C TYR A 186 3.59 -26.38 8.45
N THR A 187 3.34 -25.74 9.58
CA THR A 187 4.42 -25.34 10.48
C THR A 187 5.14 -26.53 11.11
N ALA A 188 4.46 -27.66 11.34
CA ALA A 188 5.10 -28.88 11.80
C ALA A 188 6.00 -29.51 10.71
N GLN A 189 5.72 -29.25 9.43
CA GLN A 189 6.46 -29.78 8.28
C GLN A 189 7.61 -28.85 7.88
N ASP A 190 7.33 -27.54 7.73
CA ASP A 190 8.21 -26.58 7.07
C ASP A 190 8.64 -25.42 8.01
N GLY A 191 8.25 -25.46 9.29
CA GLY A 191 8.63 -24.43 10.25
C GLY A 191 8.12 -23.03 9.86
N VAL A 192 8.99 -22.04 9.95
CA VAL A 192 8.66 -20.64 9.64
C VAL A 192 8.37 -20.39 8.16
N GLU A 193 8.85 -21.24 7.27
CA GLU A 193 8.59 -21.15 5.84
C GLU A 193 7.10 -21.30 5.52
N ALA A 194 6.33 -21.94 6.40
CA ALA A 194 4.88 -22.05 6.25
C ALA A 194 4.20 -20.68 6.16
N ASP A 195 4.74 -19.64 6.76
CA ASP A 195 4.22 -18.28 6.67
C ASP A 195 4.26 -17.70 5.25
N THR A 196 5.12 -18.23 4.37
CA THR A 196 5.25 -17.72 2.99
C THR A 196 4.14 -18.21 2.06
N TYR A 197 3.42 -19.28 2.42
CA TYR A 197 2.38 -19.87 1.58
C TYR A 197 1.09 -20.23 2.32
N SER A 198 1.03 -20.03 3.63
CA SER A 198 -0.17 -20.29 4.42
C SER A 198 -0.38 -19.20 5.44
N ALA A 199 -1.54 -18.56 5.39
CA ALA A 199 -1.92 -17.56 6.37
C ALA A 199 -2.13 -18.19 7.75
N ARG A 200 -1.77 -17.45 8.81
CA ARG A 200 -2.14 -17.80 10.17
C ARG A 200 -3.67 -17.77 10.36
N PRO A 201 -4.24 -18.51 11.34
CA PRO A 201 -5.67 -18.46 11.64
C PRO A 201 -6.12 -17.01 11.90
N GLY A 202 -7.22 -16.61 11.29
CA GLY A 202 -7.73 -15.23 11.33
C GLY A 202 -7.18 -14.31 10.23
N PHE A 203 -6.01 -14.63 9.63
CA PHE A 203 -5.36 -13.81 8.60
C PHE A 203 -5.58 -14.33 7.17
N SER A 204 -6.47 -15.31 6.99
CA SER A 204 -6.75 -15.91 5.69
C SER A 204 -7.96 -15.25 5.03
N GLU A 205 -7.80 -14.80 3.77
CA GLU A 205 -8.92 -14.30 2.96
C GLU A 205 -10.02 -15.35 2.71
N HIS A 206 -9.70 -16.64 2.74
CA HIS A 206 -10.70 -17.70 2.62
C HIS A 206 -11.75 -17.65 3.73
N GLN A 207 -11.42 -17.11 4.91
CA GLN A 207 -12.38 -16.96 6.00
C GLN A 207 -13.44 -15.88 5.71
N THR A 208 -13.19 -14.95 4.77
CA THR A 208 -14.18 -13.97 4.32
C THR A 208 -15.28 -14.57 3.43
N GLY A 209 -15.03 -15.77 2.86
CA GLY A 209 -15.86 -16.31 1.79
C GLY A 209 -15.74 -15.57 0.45
N LEU A 210 -14.82 -14.61 0.34
CA LEU A 210 -14.57 -13.83 -0.88
C LEU A 210 -13.38 -14.35 -1.70
N ALA A 211 -12.59 -15.29 -1.18
CA ALA A 211 -11.47 -15.90 -1.88
C ALA A 211 -11.72 -17.38 -2.18
N LEU A 212 -11.17 -17.84 -3.31
CA LEU A 212 -11.19 -19.23 -3.70
C LEU A 212 -9.94 -19.59 -4.49
N ASP A 213 -9.56 -20.87 -4.39
CA ASP A 213 -8.53 -21.46 -5.23
C ASP A 213 -9.19 -22.12 -6.45
N ILE A 214 -8.73 -21.73 -7.65
CA ILE A 214 -9.22 -22.24 -8.93
C ILE A 214 -8.16 -23.16 -9.56
N ASN A 215 -8.59 -24.29 -10.12
CA ASN A 215 -7.69 -25.16 -10.87
C ASN A 215 -8.45 -25.90 -12.01
N THR A 216 -7.71 -26.68 -12.81
CA THR A 216 -8.27 -27.58 -13.81
C THR A 216 -8.88 -28.82 -13.16
N ALA A 217 -9.62 -29.61 -13.94
CA ALA A 217 -10.20 -30.87 -13.48
C ALA A 217 -9.16 -31.87 -12.94
N SER A 218 -7.96 -31.87 -13.52
CA SER A 218 -6.84 -32.73 -13.09
C SER A 218 -6.01 -32.15 -11.94
N ARG A 219 -6.34 -30.94 -11.47
CA ARG A 219 -5.55 -30.21 -10.46
C ARG A 219 -4.08 -30.12 -10.84
N SER A 220 -3.79 -29.36 -11.92
CA SER A 220 -2.42 -29.18 -12.39
C SER A 220 -1.52 -28.64 -11.28
N ALA A 221 -0.33 -29.24 -11.14
CA ALA A 221 0.72 -28.74 -10.26
C ALA A 221 1.42 -27.49 -10.82
N HIS A 222 1.34 -27.30 -12.14
CA HIS A 222 1.88 -26.12 -12.86
C HIS A 222 0.73 -25.35 -13.49
N PHE A 223 -0.17 -24.85 -12.63
CA PHE A 223 -1.41 -24.20 -13.04
C PHE A 223 -1.14 -22.96 -13.91
N GLU A 224 -0.09 -22.20 -13.63
CA GLU A 224 0.39 -21.04 -14.36
C GLU A 224 0.71 -21.30 -15.84
N THR A 225 1.00 -22.56 -16.21
CA THR A 225 1.29 -22.94 -17.60
C THR A 225 0.03 -23.31 -18.40
N THR A 226 -1.11 -23.43 -17.75
CA THR A 226 -2.35 -23.93 -18.34
C THR A 226 -3.09 -22.88 -19.18
N ALA A 227 -3.93 -23.34 -20.11
CA ALA A 227 -4.87 -22.47 -20.82
C ALA A 227 -5.90 -21.83 -19.85
N THR A 228 -6.23 -22.55 -18.78
CA THR A 228 -7.17 -22.08 -17.73
C THR A 228 -6.61 -20.85 -17.01
N TYR A 229 -5.33 -20.86 -16.63
CA TYR A 229 -4.68 -19.70 -16.01
C TYR A 229 -4.64 -18.50 -16.96
N ARG A 230 -4.23 -18.70 -18.22
CA ARG A 230 -4.20 -17.63 -19.22
C ARG A 230 -5.56 -16.99 -19.41
N TRP A 231 -6.63 -17.80 -19.51
CA TRP A 231 -7.98 -17.27 -19.60
C TRP A 231 -8.37 -16.46 -18.36
N LEU A 232 -8.02 -16.93 -17.17
CA LEU A 232 -8.31 -16.23 -15.91
C LEU A 232 -7.63 -14.87 -15.84
N ILE A 233 -6.35 -14.78 -16.17
CA ILE A 233 -5.61 -13.51 -16.16
C ILE A 233 -6.24 -12.48 -17.11
N GLU A 234 -6.74 -12.92 -18.25
CA GLU A 234 -7.38 -12.04 -19.23
C GLU A 234 -8.80 -11.63 -18.83
N ASN A 235 -9.54 -12.45 -18.06
CA ASN A 235 -10.98 -12.31 -17.92
C ASN A 235 -11.50 -12.17 -16.49
N CYS A 236 -10.77 -12.60 -15.44
CA CYS A 236 -11.30 -12.69 -14.06
C CYS A 236 -11.86 -11.34 -13.55
N TRP A 237 -11.20 -10.24 -13.89
CA TRP A 237 -11.58 -8.88 -13.50
C TRP A 237 -12.99 -8.48 -14.01
N ARG A 238 -13.41 -9.00 -15.17
CA ARG A 238 -14.75 -8.74 -15.74
C ARG A 238 -15.87 -9.30 -14.84
N TYR A 239 -15.52 -10.28 -14.02
CA TYR A 239 -16.41 -10.93 -13.06
C TYR A 239 -16.19 -10.46 -11.63
N GLY A 240 -15.24 -9.52 -11.42
CA GLY A 240 -14.96 -8.92 -10.13
C GLY A 240 -13.91 -9.66 -9.30
N PHE A 241 -13.10 -10.51 -9.92
CA PHE A 241 -11.99 -11.22 -9.29
C PHE A 241 -10.65 -10.60 -9.67
N ILE A 242 -9.69 -10.69 -8.75
CA ILE A 242 -8.29 -10.34 -8.94
C ILE A 242 -7.40 -11.54 -8.64
N LEU A 243 -6.25 -11.66 -9.31
CA LEU A 243 -5.16 -12.52 -8.86
C LEU A 243 -4.55 -11.87 -7.63
N ARG A 244 -4.64 -12.53 -6.48
CA ARG A 244 -4.33 -11.90 -5.19
C ARG A 244 -2.84 -11.81 -4.89
N TYR A 245 -2.08 -12.84 -5.24
CA TYR A 245 -0.67 -12.98 -4.97
C TYR A 245 0.11 -13.18 -6.28
N PRO A 246 0.38 -12.08 -7.02
CA PRO A 246 1.07 -12.15 -8.32
C PRO A 246 2.56 -12.42 -8.14
N GLU A 247 3.18 -12.97 -9.18
CA GLU A 247 4.61 -13.28 -9.24
C GLU A 247 5.47 -12.02 -9.08
N GLY A 248 6.56 -12.11 -8.30
CA GLY A 248 7.52 -11.04 -8.07
C GLY A 248 7.00 -9.92 -7.14
N ARG A 249 5.98 -10.22 -6.32
CA ARG A 249 5.41 -9.29 -5.33
C ARG A 249 5.38 -9.86 -3.92
N GLU A 250 6.23 -10.83 -3.66
CA GLU A 250 6.33 -11.53 -2.38
C GLU A 250 6.79 -10.59 -1.26
N ASP A 251 7.62 -9.59 -1.58
CA ASP A 251 8.09 -8.55 -0.68
C ASP A 251 6.99 -7.59 -0.22
N ILE A 252 5.90 -7.49 -0.99
CA ILE A 252 4.73 -6.66 -0.69
C ILE A 252 3.65 -7.46 0.04
N THR A 253 3.28 -8.62 -0.52
CA THR A 253 2.15 -9.40 -0.01
C THR A 253 2.55 -10.32 1.15
N GLY A 254 3.83 -10.65 1.25
CA GLY A 254 4.35 -11.64 2.20
C GLY A 254 4.02 -13.09 1.82
N PHE A 255 3.39 -13.33 0.67
CA PHE A 255 3.04 -14.67 0.17
C PHE A 255 3.73 -14.92 -1.16
N CYS A 256 4.14 -16.17 -1.38
CA CYS A 256 4.68 -16.60 -2.68
C CYS A 256 3.62 -16.44 -3.78
N PHE A 257 4.07 -16.53 -5.04
CA PHE A 257 3.18 -16.55 -6.19
C PHE A 257 2.15 -17.67 -6.10
N GLU A 258 0.87 -17.33 -6.12
CA GLU A 258 -0.25 -18.28 -6.07
C GLU A 258 -1.15 -18.12 -7.29
N PRO A 259 -0.83 -18.73 -8.43
CA PRO A 259 -1.61 -18.60 -9.67
C PRO A 259 -3.07 -19.09 -9.57
N TRP A 260 -3.37 -19.84 -8.54
CA TRP A 260 -4.70 -20.41 -8.26
C TRP A 260 -5.57 -19.51 -7.38
N HIS A 261 -5.00 -18.57 -6.59
CA HIS A 261 -5.72 -17.82 -5.57
C HIS A 261 -6.35 -16.54 -6.13
N TYR A 262 -7.67 -16.53 -6.20
CA TYR A 262 -8.47 -15.40 -6.69
C TYR A 262 -9.33 -14.80 -5.61
N ARG A 263 -9.29 -13.47 -5.49
CA ARG A 263 -10.09 -12.70 -4.55
C ARG A 263 -11.19 -11.93 -5.27
N PHE A 264 -12.44 -12.08 -4.80
CA PHE A 264 -13.58 -11.28 -5.25
C PHE A 264 -13.60 -9.94 -4.52
N VAL A 265 -13.61 -8.86 -5.29
CA VAL A 265 -13.65 -7.47 -4.79
C VAL A 265 -14.76 -6.65 -5.48
N GLY A 266 -15.54 -7.28 -6.36
CA GLY A 266 -16.53 -6.61 -7.21
C GLY A 266 -15.90 -6.02 -8.49
N ARG A 267 -16.73 -5.85 -9.53
CA ARG A 267 -16.25 -5.54 -10.89
C ARG A 267 -15.50 -4.22 -11.01
N THR A 268 -16.03 -3.16 -10.38
CA THR A 268 -15.40 -1.84 -10.44
C THR A 268 -14.01 -1.84 -9.83
N LEU A 269 -13.89 -2.40 -8.62
CA LEU A 269 -12.61 -2.45 -7.92
C LEU A 269 -11.61 -3.39 -8.62
N ALA A 270 -12.06 -4.53 -9.14
CA ALA A 270 -11.21 -5.46 -9.90
C ALA A 270 -10.63 -4.81 -11.17
N LEU A 271 -11.43 -3.98 -11.88
CA LEU A 271 -10.96 -3.21 -13.02
C LEU A 271 -9.90 -2.19 -12.61
N GLN A 272 -10.16 -1.43 -11.54
CA GLN A 272 -9.22 -0.40 -11.05
C GLN A 272 -7.89 -1.02 -10.60
N VAL A 273 -7.92 -2.14 -9.86
CA VAL A 273 -6.70 -2.86 -9.46
C VAL A 273 -5.92 -3.33 -10.69
N ARG A 274 -6.61 -3.91 -11.68
CA ARG A 274 -5.97 -4.35 -12.93
C ARG A 274 -5.31 -3.20 -13.69
N GLU A 275 -6.02 -2.07 -13.85
CA GLU A 275 -5.53 -0.90 -14.59
C GLU A 275 -4.35 -0.23 -13.88
N SER A 276 -4.31 -0.27 -12.54
CA SER A 276 -3.21 0.30 -11.76
C SER A 276 -1.91 -0.51 -11.88
N GLY A 277 -1.98 -1.80 -12.19
CA GLY A 277 -0.83 -2.71 -12.17
C GLY A 277 -0.26 -3.00 -10.78
N LEU A 278 -0.96 -2.56 -9.73
CA LEU A 278 -0.58 -2.72 -8.33
C LEU A 278 -1.13 -4.03 -7.75
N THR A 279 -0.49 -4.54 -6.71
CA THR A 279 -1.11 -5.53 -5.83
C THR A 279 -2.33 -4.94 -5.11
N TYR A 280 -3.18 -5.79 -4.55
CA TYR A 280 -4.34 -5.31 -3.80
C TYR A 280 -3.94 -4.50 -2.56
N ASP A 281 -2.85 -4.89 -1.89
CA ASP A 281 -2.30 -4.18 -0.73
C ASP A 281 -1.82 -2.78 -1.13
N GLU A 282 -1.02 -2.65 -2.19
CA GLU A 282 -0.54 -1.37 -2.70
C GLU A 282 -1.70 -0.47 -3.15
N PHE A 283 -2.67 -1.05 -3.86
CA PHE A 283 -3.83 -0.30 -4.35
C PHE A 283 -4.63 0.33 -3.20
N LEU A 284 -4.86 -0.43 -2.13
CA LEU A 284 -5.56 0.09 -0.95
C LEU A 284 -4.71 1.09 -0.17
N ALA A 285 -3.40 0.87 -0.07
CA ALA A 285 -2.46 1.79 0.58
C ALA A 285 -2.37 3.15 -0.13
N ARG A 286 -2.65 3.19 -1.44
CA ARG A 286 -2.67 4.42 -2.27
C ARG A 286 -4.06 5.07 -2.38
N ARG A 287 -5.04 4.62 -1.60
CA ARG A 287 -6.32 5.34 -1.54
C ARG A 287 -6.14 6.71 -0.94
N ALA A 288 -6.70 7.72 -1.59
CA ALA A 288 -6.68 9.08 -1.09
C ALA A 288 -7.24 9.16 0.33
N VAL A 289 -6.56 9.90 1.17
CA VAL A 289 -6.98 10.20 2.54
C VAL A 289 -7.62 11.58 2.52
N ASP A 290 -8.81 11.68 3.12
CA ASP A 290 -9.44 12.98 3.31
C ASP A 290 -8.62 13.79 4.32
N ARG A 291 -7.99 14.84 3.84
CA ARG A 291 -7.17 15.75 4.64
C ARG A 291 -7.74 17.16 4.56
N PRO A 292 -7.79 17.90 5.66
CA PRO A 292 -8.17 19.29 5.60
C PRO A 292 -7.22 20.03 4.65
N HIS A 293 -7.76 20.59 3.59
CA HIS A 293 -7.03 21.49 2.69
C HIS A 293 -6.87 22.84 3.37
N THR A 294 -5.62 23.31 3.46
CA THR A 294 -5.34 24.69 3.81
C THR A 294 -5.26 25.50 2.52
N ALA A 295 -6.23 26.37 2.30
CA ALA A 295 -6.21 27.30 1.17
C ALA A 295 -5.23 28.45 1.47
N LEU A 296 -4.60 28.97 0.42
CA LEU A 296 -3.73 30.14 0.51
C LEU A 296 -4.39 31.28 -0.31
N CYS A 297 -4.45 32.46 0.26
CA CYS A 297 -4.98 33.64 -0.40
C CYS A 297 -4.00 34.84 -0.28
N ALA A 298 -3.97 35.68 -1.29
CA ALA A 298 -3.40 37.03 -1.26
C ALA A 298 -4.55 38.03 -1.14
N GLY A 299 -4.75 38.61 0.05
CA GLY A 299 -5.99 39.31 0.36
C GLY A 299 -7.19 38.35 0.21
N ASP A 300 -8.16 38.76 -0.61
CA ASP A 300 -9.35 37.93 -0.91
C ASP A 300 -9.17 37.04 -2.16
N MET A 301 -8.00 37.06 -2.81
CA MET A 301 -7.73 36.28 -4.01
C MET A 301 -7.09 34.94 -3.70
N PRO A 302 -7.73 33.81 -4.05
CA PRO A 302 -7.13 32.49 -3.86
C PRO A 302 -5.88 32.32 -4.72
N LEU A 303 -4.84 31.70 -4.15
CA LEU A 303 -3.65 31.30 -4.87
C LEU A 303 -3.74 29.80 -5.23
N GLU A 304 -3.33 29.47 -6.44
CA GLU A 304 -3.23 28.05 -6.88
C GLU A 304 -2.02 27.31 -6.25
N ALA A 305 -1.46 27.88 -5.20
CA ALA A 305 -0.31 27.35 -4.48
C ALA A 305 -0.76 26.64 -3.22
N VAL A 306 -0.23 25.46 -2.97
CA VAL A 306 -0.58 24.63 -1.80
C VAL A 306 0.45 24.83 -0.69
N PRO A 307 0.03 25.31 0.49
CA PRO A 307 0.90 25.33 1.67
C PRO A 307 1.28 23.91 2.08
N ILE A 308 2.54 23.75 2.48
CA ILE A 308 3.05 22.49 3.02
C ILE A 308 3.19 22.65 4.54
N LEU A 309 2.55 21.75 5.29
CA LEU A 309 2.61 21.76 6.75
C LEU A 309 3.44 20.58 7.25
N LEU A 310 4.64 20.84 7.75
CA LEU A 310 5.55 19.84 8.30
C LEU A 310 6.06 20.29 9.65
N ASP A 311 5.99 19.43 10.65
CA ASP A 311 6.49 19.66 12.02
C ASP A 311 6.05 21.02 12.60
N GLY A 312 4.78 21.38 12.37
CA GLY A 312 4.22 22.66 12.81
C GLY A 312 4.67 23.89 12.01
N ILE A 313 5.61 23.75 11.08
CA ILE A 313 6.06 24.82 10.19
C ILE A 313 5.24 24.80 8.91
N CYS A 314 4.70 25.96 8.54
CA CYS A 314 4.00 26.15 7.28
C CYS A 314 4.97 26.69 6.24
N TRP A 315 5.16 25.95 5.17
CA TRP A 315 6.04 26.29 4.05
C TRP A 315 5.21 26.78 2.87
N LEU A 316 5.64 27.85 2.24
CA LEU A 316 4.97 28.48 1.12
C LEU A 316 5.89 28.55 -0.10
N PRO A 317 5.37 28.36 -1.32
CA PRO A 317 6.12 28.54 -2.55
C PRO A 317 6.40 30.02 -2.78
N ALA A 318 7.66 30.41 -2.64
CA ALA A 318 8.09 31.81 -2.60
C ALA A 318 7.80 32.57 -3.91
N GLN A 319 7.97 31.90 -5.06
CA GLN A 319 7.72 32.53 -6.36
C GLN A 319 6.23 32.84 -6.55
N ALA A 320 5.35 31.88 -6.24
CA ALA A 320 3.91 32.04 -6.38
C ALA A 320 3.38 33.15 -5.48
N VAL A 321 3.86 33.18 -4.21
CA VAL A 321 3.47 34.25 -3.27
C VAL A 321 4.01 35.61 -3.73
N ALA A 322 5.28 35.71 -4.09
CA ALA A 322 5.87 36.97 -4.56
C ALA A 322 5.12 37.52 -5.80
N ALA A 323 4.78 36.64 -6.75
CA ALA A 323 4.04 37.03 -7.95
C ALA A 323 2.63 37.57 -7.63
N ALA A 324 1.94 37.01 -6.64
CA ALA A 324 0.63 37.49 -6.19
C ALA A 324 0.66 38.93 -5.65
N PHE A 325 1.81 39.34 -5.12
CA PHE A 325 2.07 40.71 -4.64
C PHE A 325 2.85 41.56 -5.64
N GLY A 326 2.86 41.17 -6.93
CA GLY A 326 3.44 41.94 -8.03
C GLY A 326 4.97 41.96 -8.04
N ARG A 327 5.61 41.03 -7.35
CA ARG A 327 7.08 40.90 -7.30
C ARG A 327 7.52 39.68 -8.12
N THR A 328 8.58 39.78 -8.90
CA THR A 328 9.09 38.68 -9.72
C THR A 328 10.30 38.08 -9.02
N ALA A 329 10.11 36.90 -8.42
CA ALA A 329 11.20 36.10 -7.88
C ALA A 329 11.87 35.28 -8.98
N ALA A 330 13.19 35.11 -8.93
CA ALA A 330 13.95 34.31 -9.88
C ALA A 330 14.78 33.25 -9.17
N ILE A 331 14.83 32.05 -9.75
CA ILE A 331 15.70 30.94 -9.30
C ILE A 331 16.91 30.85 -10.24
N SER A 332 18.08 30.70 -9.68
CA SER A 332 19.34 30.42 -10.38
C SER A 332 20.11 29.32 -9.64
N GLY A 333 20.08 28.11 -10.14
CA GLY A 333 20.64 26.94 -9.44
C GLY A 333 19.90 26.67 -8.13
N ASP A 334 20.63 26.71 -7.02
CA ASP A 334 20.13 26.55 -5.64
C ASP A 334 19.77 27.88 -4.97
N GLN A 335 19.78 28.99 -5.71
CA GLN A 335 19.51 30.31 -5.18
C GLN A 335 18.17 30.87 -5.65
N LEU A 336 17.45 31.50 -4.72
CA LEU A 336 16.29 32.36 -4.96
C LEU A 336 16.71 33.81 -4.83
N VAL A 337 16.37 34.63 -5.81
CA VAL A 337 16.50 36.09 -5.77
C VAL A 337 15.13 36.71 -5.65
N LEU A 338 14.83 37.35 -4.53
CA LEU A 338 13.59 38.07 -4.27
C LEU A 338 13.84 39.57 -4.38
N PRO A 339 13.04 40.33 -5.16
CA PRO A 339 13.12 41.79 -5.13
C PRO A 339 12.58 42.33 -3.81
N ALA A 340 13.33 43.24 -3.17
CA ALA A 340 12.91 44.03 -2.01
C ALA A 340 12.50 45.43 -2.44
N GLU A 341 11.97 46.29 -1.53
CA GLU A 341 11.64 47.68 -1.83
C GLU A 341 12.89 48.47 -2.23
N GLU A 342 13.99 48.19 -1.55
CA GLU A 342 15.33 48.65 -1.94
C GLU A 342 16.23 47.41 -2.12
N GLY A 343 16.80 47.22 -3.31
CA GLY A 343 17.74 46.14 -3.59
C GLY A 343 17.13 44.76 -3.84
N SER A 344 17.85 43.72 -3.44
CA SER A 344 17.44 42.32 -3.58
C SER A 344 17.85 41.47 -2.40
N VAL A 345 17.10 40.42 -2.19
CA VAL A 345 17.39 39.35 -1.22
C VAL A 345 17.83 38.11 -1.97
N VAL A 346 18.95 37.52 -1.59
CA VAL A 346 19.46 36.28 -2.13
C VAL A 346 19.39 35.21 -1.03
N LEU A 347 18.75 34.09 -1.32
CA LEU A 347 18.63 32.93 -0.42
C LEU A 347 19.19 31.71 -1.11
N THR A 348 19.85 30.84 -0.37
CA THR A 348 20.37 29.57 -0.87
C THR A 348 19.60 28.41 -0.20
N ALA A 349 19.13 27.44 -0.98
CA ALA A 349 18.49 26.26 -0.45
C ALA A 349 19.44 25.53 0.51
N GLY A 350 18.91 25.10 1.66
CA GLY A 350 19.70 24.46 2.71
C GLY A 350 20.59 25.39 3.53
N SER A 351 20.46 26.75 3.42
CA SER A 351 21.18 27.70 4.22
C SER A 351 20.25 28.52 5.13
N LEU A 352 20.56 28.58 6.43
CA LEU A 352 19.86 29.45 7.38
C LEU A 352 20.32 30.93 7.28
N THR A 353 21.18 31.24 6.33
CA THR A 353 21.69 32.61 6.12
C THR A 353 21.29 33.05 4.71
N GLY A 354 20.60 34.17 4.64
CA GLY A 354 20.36 34.91 3.41
C GLY A 354 21.21 36.20 3.36
N GLU A 355 21.21 36.86 2.22
CA GLU A 355 21.88 38.14 1.99
C GLU A 355 20.88 39.19 1.49
N ARG A 356 20.93 40.39 2.05
CA ARG A 356 20.20 41.58 1.56
C ARG A 356 21.21 42.67 1.30
N ASP A 357 21.40 43.02 0.04
CA ASP A 357 22.37 44.03 -0.41
C ASP A 357 23.77 43.74 0.17
N ASP A 358 24.27 42.54 -0.02
CA ASP A 358 25.54 42.00 0.48
C ASP A 358 25.67 41.96 2.02
N ARG A 359 24.57 42.12 2.76
CA ARG A 359 24.57 42.00 4.22
C ARG A 359 23.88 40.72 4.65
N PRO A 360 24.54 39.85 5.41
CA PRO A 360 23.96 38.60 5.85
C PRO A 360 22.86 38.83 6.89
N PHE A 361 21.82 38.00 6.84
CA PHE A 361 20.78 37.89 7.87
C PHE A 361 20.41 36.43 8.10
N ALA A 362 19.78 36.13 9.23
CA ALA A 362 19.37 34.77 9.57
C ALA A 362 17.91 34.51 9.18
N LEU A 363 17.65 33.30 8.71
CA LEU A 363 16.31 32.72 8.53
C LEU A 363 15.89 31.91 9.76
N SER A 364 14.60 31.78 10.00
CA SER A 364 14.04 30.99 11.09
C SER A 364 14.05 29.50 10.77
N SER A 365 13.99 29.16 9.48
CA SER A 365 13.90 27.79 8.98
C SER A 365 14.69 27.59 7.70
N LEU A 366 15.18 26.38 7.47
CA LEU A 366 15.96 26.04 6.27
C LEU A 366 15.07 26.11 5.01
N PRO A 367 15.36 27.03 4.06
CA PRO A 367 14.66 27.03 2.78
C PRO A 367 15.07 25.81 1.96
N PHE A 368 14.15 25.34 1.12
CA PHE A 368 14.41 24.22 0.23
C PHE A 368 13.79 24.43 -1.16
N GLN A 369 14.26 23.65 -2.13
CA GLN A 369 13.74 23.65 -3.49
C GLN A 369 13.10 22.31 -3.81
N TRP A 370 11.89 22.35 -4.39
CA TRP A 370 11.17 21.17 -4.81
C TRP A 370 10.36 21.46 -6.07
N GLU A 371 10.44 20.57 -7.09
CA GLU A 371 9.76 20.70 -8.38
C GLU A 371 9.92 22.08 -9.07
N GLY A 372 11.08 22.71 -8.90
CA GLY A 372 11.35 24.00 -9.50
C GLY A 372 10.81 25.22 -8.76
N GLU A 373 10.12 24.98 -7.63
CA GLU A 373 9.68 26.01 -6.68
C GLU A 373 10.64 26.10 -5.49
N PHE A 374 10.78 27.30 -4.94
CA PHE A 374 11.58 27.57 -3.73
C PHE A 374 10.65 27.81 -2.56
N TYR A 375 10.80 27.02 -1.50
CA TYR A 375 9.92 27.07 -0.33
C TYR A 375 10.59 27.78 0.83
N LEU A 376 9.85 28.71 1.44
CA LEU A 376 10.19 29.43 2.65
C LEU A 376 9.15 29.18 3.73
N SER A 377 9.54 29.24 4.99
CA SER A 377 8.55 29.26 6.07
C SER A 377 7.64 30.48 5.92
N LEU A 378 6.40 30.34 6.36
CA LEU A 378 5.44 31.46 6.35
C LEU A 378 6.01 32.68 7.07
N GLU A 379 6.75 32.48 8.17
CA GLU A 379 7.35 33.55 8.97
C GLU A 379 8.44 34.28 8.18
N ASP A 380 9.39 33.54 7.60
CA ASP A 380 10.46 34.12 6.81
C ASP A 380 9.93 34.82 5.57
N LEU A 381 8.99 34.19 4.86
CA LEU A 381 8.42 34.79 3.64
C LEU A 381 7.65 36.06 3.93
N CYS A 382 6.85 36.08 5.01
CA CYS A 382 6.15 37.28 5.45
C CYS A 382 7.14 38.40 5.84
N ALA A 383 8.20 38.06 6.57
CA ALA A 383 9.22 39.03 6.95
C ALA A 383 9.98 39.61 5.74
N LEU A 384 10.28 38.78 4.72
CA LEU A 384 11.01 39.21 3.52
C LEU A 384 10.17 40.03 2.55
N LEU A 385 8.88 39.74 2.45
CA LEU A 385 7.93 40.42 1.57
C LEU A 385 7.13 41.53 2.28
N GLU A 386 7.36 41.73 3.59
CA GLU A 386 6.66 42.70 4.43
C GLU A 386 5.11 42.46 4.49
N LEU A 387 4.75 41.16 4.54
CA LEU A 387 3.35 40.72 4.59
C LEU A 387 2.93 40.35 6.01
N THR A 388 1.64 40.44 6.24
CA THR A 388 0.99 39.92 7.45
C THR A 388 0.18 38.67 7.11
N ALA A 389 0.33 37.60 7.89
CA ALA A 389 -0.44 36.39 7.74
C ALA A 389 -1.58 36.31 8.75
N ARG A 390 -2.79 36.01 8.28
CA ARG A 390 -3.94 35.62 9.11
C ARG A 390 -4.20 34.14 8.88
N ARG A 391 -4.28 33.37 9.98
CA ARG A 391 -4.59 31.94 9.94
C ARG A 391 -5.97 31.71 10.52
N GLU A 392 -6.83 31.06 9.76
CA GLU A 392 -8.13 30.54 10.18
C GLU A 392 -8.16 29.04 9.87
N GLU A 393 -9.16 28.31 10.38
CA GLU A 393 -9.28 26.89 10.08
C GLU A 393 -9.39 26.65 8.56
N GLY A 394 -8.40 25.98 8.00
CA GLY A 394 -8.33 25.66 6.56
C GLY A 394 -7.98 26.85 5.64
N LEU A 395 -7.55 28.01 6.17
CA LEU A 395 -7.24 29.19 5.37
C LEU A 395 -6.04 29.95 5.91
N ILE A 396 -5.12 30.34 5.02
CA ILE A 396 -4.06 31.30 5.27
C ILE A 396 -4.27 32.48 4.31
N SER A 397 -4.49 33.66 4.86
CA SER A 397 -4.61 34.92 4.08
C SER A 397 -3.37 35.77 4.33
N LEU A 398 -2.68 36.16 3.23
CA LEU A 398 -1.55 37.06 3.24
C LEU A 398 -2.04 38.46 2.83
N VAL A 399 -1.64 39.48 3.58
CA VAL A 399 -2.01 40.89 3.32
C VAL A 399 -0.78 41.78 3.51
#